data_d8f100a4567639d9d6c67fb1cd9f0a69
#
_entry.id   d8f100a4567639d9d6c67fb1cd9f0a69
#
_cell.length_a   1.000
_cell.length_b   1.000
_cell.length_c   1.000
_cell.angle_alpha   90.00
_cell.angle_beta   90.00
_cell.angle_gamma   90.00
#
_symmetry.space_group_name_H-M   'P 1'
#
loop_
_entity.id
_entity.type
_entity.pdbx_description
1 polymer ?
#
loop_
_entity_poly.entity_id
_entity_poly.type
_entity_poly.pdbx_seq_one_letter_code
_entity_poly.pdbx_strand_id
1 'polypeptide(L)'
;MNPFPDTIKLEDAGMRGDSRIFRLAARFRYRDLEVPKGFVTDGASVPRIFWSILYPFGNYFPAALVHDYLYSKASGDLKITRAEADKIFLQAMKDVGVGWLTRRTIYRAVRLGGWKGYKKAPLETDLQ
;
A
#
# COMPACT_ATOMS: atom_id res chain seq x y z
N MET A 1 -4.79 16.41 13.53
CA MET A 1 -4.98 14.95 13.60
C MET A 1 -3.79 14.24 12.97
N ASN A 2 -3.27 13.21 13.63
CA ASN A 2 -2.20 12.39 13.03
C ASN A 2 -2.83 11.34 12.11
N PRO A 3 -2.57 11.38 10.79
CA PRO A 3 -3.14 10.38 9.88
C PRO A 3 -2.60 8.97 10.12
N PHE A 4 -1.42 8.84 10.73
CA PHE A 4 -0.80 7.55 11.06
C PHE A 4 -0.53 7.47 12.56
N PRO A 5 -1.55 7.20 13.40
CA PRO A 5 -1.37 7.23 14.86
C PRO A 5 -0.56 6.06 15.41
N ASP A 6 -0.42 4.97 14.66
CA ASP A 6 0.22 3.75 15.14
C ASP A 6 1.64 3.60 14.58
N THR A 7 2.51 2.94 15.35
CA THR A 7 3.80 2.45 14.86
C THR A 7 3.56 1.12 14.16
N ILE A 8 4.20 0.91 13.01
CA ILE A 8 4.15 -0.37 12.31
C ILE A 8 4.96 -1.39 13.08
N LYS A 9 4.32 -2.52 13.43
CA LYS A 9 4.98 -3.65 14.09
C LYS A 9 4.86 -4.86 13.18
N LEU A 10 6.01 -5.36 12.72
CA LEU A 10 6.07 -6.49 11.79
C LEU A 10 6.77 -7.67 12.43
N GLU A 11 6.34 -8.87 12.04
CA GLU A 11 7.07 -10.11 12.32
C GLU A 11 7.36 -10.81 11.00
N ASP A 12 8.50 -11.50 10.95
CA ASP A 12 8.92 -12.28 9.78
C ASP A 12 7.95 -13.46 9.63
N ALA A 13 7.34 -13.60 8.47
CA ALA A 13 6.41 -14.67 8.16
C ALA A 13 7.01 -15.70 7.18
N GLY A 14 8.33 -15.62 6.92
CA GLY A 14 9.03 -16.57 6.07
C GLY A 14 9.13 -16.11 4.62
N MET A 15 9.11 -17.10 3.72
CA MET A 15 9.30 -16.85 2.28
C MET A 15 8.08 -17.30 1.51
N ARG A 16 7.80 -16.56 0.42
CA ARG A 16 6.86 -16.99 -0.59
C ARG A 16 7.61 -16.93 -1.92
N GLY A 17 8.04 -18.08 -2.45
CA GLY A 17 8.97 -18.12 -3.56
C GLY A 17 10.28 -17.43 -3.16
N ASP A 18 10.72 -16.45 -3.94
CA ASP A 18 11.94 -15.69 -3.69
C ASP A 18 11.73 -14.45 -2.83
N SER A 19 10.49 -14.19 -2.40
CA SER A 19 10.14 -12.99 -1.64
C SER A 19 9.97 -13.29 -0.16
N ARG A 20 10.60 -12.46 0.69
CA ARG A 20 10.34 -12.49 2.11
C ARG A 20 9.01 -11.81 2.38
N ILE A 21 8.20 -12.45 3.22
CA ILE A 21 6.89 -11.91 3.60
C ILE A 21 6.88 -11.54 5.08
N PHE A 22 6.06 -10.56 5.42
CA PHE A 22 5.92 -10.02 6.77
C PHE A 22 4.46 -10.02 7.17
N ARG A 23 4.24 -10.19 8.47
CA ARG A 23 2.90 -10.16 9.06
C ARG A 23 2.81 -9.00 10.05
N LEU A 24 1.70 -8.27 10.02
CA LEU A 24 1.45 -7.25 11.04
C LEU A 24 1.24 -7.90 12.41
N ALA A 25 2.07 -7.53 13.37
CA ALA A 25 1.97 -8.01 14.75
C ALA A 25 0.91 -7.25 15.55
N ALA A 26 0.46 -6.08 15.05
CA ALA A 26 -0.62 -5.29 15.63
C ALA A 26 -1.33 -4.56 14.50
N ARG A 27 -2.59 -4.14 14.73
CA ARG A 27 -3.32 -3.35 13.74
C ARG A 27 -2.56 -2.07 13.41
N PHE A 28 -2.80 -1.54 12.22
CA PHE A 28 -2.20 -0.29 11.76
C PHE A 28 -3.28 0.58 11.14
N ARG A 29 -3.41 1.81 11.61
CA ARG A 29 -4.45 2.72 11.16
C ARG A 29 -3.88 3.82 10.29
N TYR A 30 -4.64 4.16 9.26
CA TYR A 30 -4.41 5.33 8.43
C TYR A 30 -5.74 6.06 8.27
N ARG A 31 -5.87 7.24 8.88
CA ARG A 31 -7.13 7.99 8.93
C ARG A 31 -8.26 7.09 9.43
N ASP A 32 -9.32 6.90 8.63
CA ASP A 32 -10.46 6.04 8.99
C ASP A 32 -10.27 4.58 8.56
N LEU A 33 -9.14 4.27 7.93
CA LEU A 33 -8.83 2.92 7.45
C LEU A 33 -8.03 2.16 8.50
N GLU A 34 -8.35 0.89 8.69
CA GLU A 34 -7.57 0.01 9.56
C GLU A 34 -7.04 -1.18 8.77
N VAL A 35 -5.72 -1.38 8.83
CA VAL A 35 -5.09 -2.60 8.33
C VAL A 35 -5.02 -3.57 9.52
N PRO A 36 -5.67 -4.74 9.44
CA PRO A 36 -5.82 -5.58 10.61
C PRO A 36 -4.53 -6.29 11.01
N LYS A 37 -4.42 -6.61 12.30
CA LYS A 37 -3.39 -7.51 12.80
C LYS A 37 -3.45 -8.81 12.00
N GLY A 38 -2.29 -9.34 11.65
CA GLY A 38 -2.17 -10.59 10.89
C GLY A 38 -2.12 -10.41 9.38
N PHE A 39 -2.32 -9.19 8.88
CA PHE A 39 -2.18 -8.93 7.45
C PHE A 39 -0.75 -9.25 7.01
N VAL A 40 -0.63 -10.01 5.91
CA VAL A 40 0.66 -10.45 5.35
C VAL A 40 0.95 -9.66 4.09
N THR A 41 2.17 -9.12 4.00
CA THR A 41 2.61 -8.33 2.84
C THR A 41 4.02 -8.71 2.40
N ASP A 42 4.26 -8.64 1.11
CA ASP A 42 5.61 -8.69 0.53
C ASP A 42 6.03 -7.34 -0.08
N GLY A 43 5.17 -6.33 0.03
CA GLY A 43 5.42 -5.00 -0.51
C GLY A 43 5.36 -4.90 -2.03
N ALA A 44 4.82 -5.90 -2.72
CA ALA A 44 4.90 -6.00 -4.17
C ALA A 44 3.95 -5.06 -4.93
N SER A 45 3.02 -4.39 -4.24
CA SER A 45 2.06 -3.50 -4.90
C SER A 45 2.71 -2.22 -5.45
N VAL A 46 3.89 -1.84 -4.93
CA VAL A 46 4.67 -0.72 -5.45
C VAL A 46 5.86 -1.27 -6.23
N PRO A 47 6.05 -0.87 -7.50
CA PRO A 47 7.20 -1.36 -8.29
C PRO A 47 8.53 -1.09 -7.60
N ARG A 48 9.42 -2.09 -7.59
CA ARG A 48 10.71 -2.03 -6.87
C ARG A 48 11.59 -0.87 -7.35
N ILE A 49 11.48 -0.48 -8.60
CA ILE A 49 12.27 0.63 -9.14
C ILE A 49 12.03 1.93 -8.36
N PHE A 50 10.85 2.08 -7.76
CA PHE A 50 10.52 3.28 -6.98
C PHE A 50 11.00 3.20 -5.54
N TRP A 51 11.41 2.02 -5.05
CA TRP A 51 11.89 1.88 -3.69
C TRP A 51 13.18 2.68 -3.47
N SER A 52 14.08 2.70 -4.47
CA SER A 52 15.31 3.48 -4.37
C SER A 52 15.06 4.99 -4.34
N ILE A 53 13.98 5.45 -4.97
CA ILE A 53 13.59 6.87 -4.95
C ILE A 53 12.96 7.23 -3.60
N LEU A 54 12.17 6.33 -3.03
CA LEU A 54 11.45 6.56 -1.78
C LEU A 54 12.33 6.37 -0.56
N TYR A 55 13.28 5.43 -0.62
CA TYR A 55 14.09 5.04 0.52
C TYR A 55 14.91 6.19 1.12
N PRO A 56 15.56 7.09 0.33
CA PRO A 56 16.30 8.20 0.93
C PRO A 56 15.43 9.20 1.69
N PHE A 57 14.15 9.24 1.40
CA PHE A 57 13.21 10.13 2.07
C PHE A 57 12.53 9.45 3.27
N GLY A 58 12.98 8.25 3.62
CA GLY A 58 12.63 7.54 4.84
C GLY A 58 11.28 6.86 4.74
N ASN A 59 10.26 7.41 5.22
CA ASN A 59 9.11 6.79 5.82
C ASN A 59 7.92 6.57 4.85
N TYR A 60 8.20 6.07 3.63
CA TYR A 60 7.11 5.76 2.69
C TYR A 60 6.38 4.45 3.02
N PHE A 61 6.98 3.59 3.85
CA PHE A 61 6.47 2.26 4.12
C PHE A 61 5.02 2.28 4.64
N PRO A 62 4.60 3.21 5.50
CA PRO A 62 3.20 3.29 5.92
C PRO A 62 2.24 3.45 4.73
N ALA A 63 2.59 4.30 3.76
CA ALA A 63 1.77 4.50 2.57
C ALA A 63 1.73 3.23 1.70
N ALA A 64 2.89 2.58 1.53
CA ALA A 64 2.98 1.33 0.76
C ALA A 64 2.16 0.21 1.41
N LEU A 65 2.18 0.11 2.73
CA LEU A 65 1.42 -0.89 3.47
C LEU A 65 -0.09 -0.70 3.27
N VAL A 66 -0.57 0.52 3.35
CA VAL A 66 -1.98 0.85 3.10
C VAL A 66 -2.38 0.45 1.68
N HIS A 67 -1.56 0.81 0.70
CA HIS A 67 -1.81 0.48 -0.70
C HIS A 67 -1.84 -1.03 -0.94
N ASP A 68 -0.87 -1.74 -0.36
CA ASP A 68 -0.79 -3.19 -0.47
C ASP A 68 -2.03 -3.86 0.12
N TYR A 69 -2.49 -3.39 1.27
CA TYR A 69 -3.71 -3.90 1.89
C TYR A 69 -4.92 -3.68 0.99
N LEU A 70 -5.07 -2.48 0.43
CA LEU A 70 -6.21 -2.16 -0.45
C LEU A 70 -6.20 -2.95 -1.74
N TYR A 71 -5.02 -3.37 -2.20
CA TYR A 71 -4.90 -4.23 -3.38
C TYR A 71 -5.13 -5.71 -3.06
N SER A 72 -5.06 -6.10 -1.80
CA SER A 72 -5.13 -7.49 -1.40
C SER A 72 -6.56 -8.00 -1.26
N LYS A 73 -6.73 -9.32 -1.32
CA LYS A 73 -8.02 -9.97 -1.03
C LYS A 73 -8.46 -9.75 0.42
N ALA A 74 -7.51 -9.48 1.34
CA ALA A 74 -7.80 -9.27 2.76
C ALA A 74 -8.73 -8.06 2.97
N SER A 75 -8.73 -7.07 2.07
CA SER A 75 -9.60 -5.90 2.12
C SER A 75 -10.90 -6.08 1.32
N GLY A 76 -11.27 -7.31 0.99
CA GLY A 76 -12.40 -7.59 0.10
C GLY A 76 -13.74 -7.01 0.55
N ASP A 77 -13.93 -6.82 1.86
CA ASP A 77 -15.15 -6.21 2.40
C ASP A 77 -15.25 -4.71 2.09
N LEU A 78 -14.13 -4.06 1.81
CA LEU A 78 -14.11 -2.66 1.43
C LEU A 78 -14.44 -2.55 -0.06
N LYS A 79 -15.53 -1.87 -0.38
CA LYS A 79 -15.98 -1.70 -1.77
C LYS A 79 -15.22 -0.55 -2.42
N ILE A 80 -13.91 -0.71 -2.56
CA ILE A 80 -13.00 0.31 -3.09
C ILE A 80 -12.43 -0.18 -4.42
N THR A 81 -12.56 0.65 -5.45
CA THR A 81 -12.00 0.36 -6.77
C THR A 81 -10.47 0.48 -6.74
N ARG A 82 -9.80 -0.10 -7.73
CA ARG A 82 -8.35 0.07 -7.88
C ARG A 82 -7.96 1.55 -8.01
N ALA A 83 -8.74 2.32 -8.76
CA ALA A 83 -8.49 3.75 -8.90
C ALA A 83 -8.59 4.49 -7.56
N GLU A 84 -9.58 4.15 -6.74
CA GLU A 84 -9.74 4.74 -5.42
C GLU A 84 -8.59 4.32 -4.49
N ALA A 85 -8.15 3.06 -4.55
CA ALA A 85 -7.00 2.57 -3.79
C ALA A 85 -5.74 3.36 -4.15
N ASP A 86 -5.52 3.63 -5.44
CA ASP A 86 -4.38 4.39 -5.91
C ASP A 86 -4.44 5.86 -5.44
N LYS A 87 -5.63 6.46 -5.40
CA LYS A 87 -5.82 7.81 -4.86
C LYS A 87 -5.55 7.88 -3.37
N ILE A 88 -5.96 6.86 -2.63
CA ILE A 88 -5.66 6.75 -1.19
C ILE A 88 -4.15 6.65 -0.99
N PHE A 89 -3.46 5.88 -1.83
CA PHE A 89 -2.01 5.78 -1.80
C PHE A 89 -1.34 7.14 -2.06
N LEU A 90 -1.82 7.89 -3.04
CA LEU A 90 -1.33 9.24 -3.33
C LEU A 90 -1.45 10.15 -2.11
N GLN A 91 -2.62 10.13 -1.46
CA GLN A 91 -2.85 10.92 -0.24
C GLN A 91 -1.94 10.45 0.90
N ALA A 92 -1.79 9.14 1.05
CA ALA A 92 -0.93 8.57 2.09
C ALA A 92 0.54 8.97 1.89
N MET A 93 1.02 8.98 0.65
CA MET A 93 2.37 9.46 0.34
C MET A 93 2.54 10.92 0.71
N LYS A 94 1.54 11.75 0.45
CA LYS A 94 1.54 13.15 0.86
C LYS A 94 1.61 13.25 2.39
N ASP A 95 0.83 12.46 3.09
CA ASP A 95 0.74 12.49 4.56
C ASP A 95 2.05 12.05 5.22
N VAL A 96 2.85 11.18 4.60
CA VAL A 96 4.17 10.80 5.12
C VAL A 96 5.29 11.74 4.65
N GLY A 97 4.97 12.72 3.83
CA GLY A 97 5.94 13.74 3.42
C GLY A 97 6.66 13.49 2.11
N VAL A 98 6.19 12.58 1.28
CA VAL A 98 6.75 12.38 -0.07
C VAL A 98 6.44 13.62 -0.93
N GLY A 99 7.46 14.21 -1.55
CA GLY A 99 7.34 15.43 -2.32
C GLY A 99 6.40 15.29 -3.52
N TRP A 100 5.85 16.42 -3.96
CA TRP A 100 4.82 16.46 -5.00
C TRP A 100 5.22 15.74 -6.28
N LEU A 101 6.41 16.01 -6.80
CA LEU A 101 6.86 15.43 -8.06
C LEU A 101 7.04 13.91 -7.94
N THR A 102 7.67 13.47 -6.85
CA THR A 102 7.93 12.04 -6.59
C THR A 102 6.61 11.27 -6.43
N ARG A 103 5.69 11.77 -5.60
CA ARG A 103 4.43 11.06 -5.39
C ARG A 103 3.56 11.00 -6.64
N ARG A 104 3.58 12.04 -7.46
CA ARG A 104 2.83 12.04 -8.73
C ARG A 104 3.42 11.05 -9.74
N THR A 105 4.75 10.95 -9.78
CA THR A 105 5.43 9.99 -10.64
C THR A 105 5.07 8.55 -10.25
N ILE A 106 5.13 8.26 -8.96
CA ILE A 106 4.79 6.93 -8.44
C ILE A 106 3.31 6.64 -8.68
N TYR A 107 2.44 7.60 -8.43
CA TYR A 107 1.01 7.45 -8.66
C TYR A 107 0.72 7.07 -10.11
N ARG A 108 1.33 7.77 -11.07
CA ARG A 108 1.15 7.45 -12.50
C ARG A 108 1.65 6.05 -12.83
N ALA A 109 2.77 5.64 -12.23
CA ALA A 109 3.31 4.31 -12.45
C ALA A 109 2.37 3.22 -11.94
N VAL A 110 1.79 3.38 -10.75
CA VAL A 110 0.85 2.38 -10.22
C VAL A 110 -0.47 2.38 -11.02
N ARG A 111 -0.91 3.55 -11.55
CA ARG A 111 -2.07 3.57 -12.44
C ARG A 111 -1.82 2.79 -13.71
N LEU A 112 -0.62 2.88 -14.29
CA LEU A 112 -0.28 2.22 -15.54
C LEU A 112 0.04 0.74 -15.36
N GLY A 113 0.69 0.35 -14.26
CA GLY A 113 1.20 -1.01 -14.07
C GLY A 113 0.68 -1.74 -12.85
N GLY A 114 -0.01 -1.07 -11.96
CA GLY A 114 -0.42 -1.65 -10.67
C GLY A 114 -1.44 -2.78 -10.79
N TRP A 115 -2.12 -2.91 -11.91
CA TRP A 115 -3.09 -3.98 -12.11
C TRP A 115 -2.45 -5.37 -11.93
N LYS A 116 -1.16 -5.49 -12.18
CA LYS A 116 -0.41 -6.74 -11.99
C LYS A 116 -0.36 -7.17 -10.53
N GLY A 117 -0.36 -6.21 -9.61
CA GLY A 117 -0.34 -6.46 -8.17
C GLY A 117 -1.71 -6.50 -7.52
N TYR A 118 -2.76 -6.17 -8.27
CA TYR A 118 -4.11 -6.10 -7.75
C TYR A 118 -4.69 -7.52 -7.62
N LYS A 119 -5.04 -7.91 -6.39
CA LYS A 119 -5.45 -9.29 -6.07
C LYS A 119 -6.95 -9.42 -5.82
N LYS A 120 -7.67 -8.32 -5.70
CA LYS A 120 -9.13 -8.33 -5.49
C LYS A 120 -9.84 -8.61 -6.80
N ALA A 121 -11.07 -9.13 -6.71
CA ALA A 121 -11.94 -9.18 -7.86
C ALA A 121 -12.23 -7.75 -8.31
N PRO A 122 -12.13 -7.44 -9.60
CA PRO A 122 -12.39 -6.09 -10.07
C PRO A 122 -13.86 -5.72 -9.85
N LEU A 123 -14.08 -4.48 -9.44
CA LEU A 123 -15.43 -3.91 -9.41
C LEU A 123 -15.78 -3.46 -10.81
N GLU A 124 -17.08 -3.36 -11.08
CA GLU A 124 -17.56 -2.97 -12.42
C GLU A 124 -16.91 -1.68 -12.92
N THR A 125 -16.70 -0.71 -12.01
CA THR A 125 -16.07 0.57 -12.34
C THR A 125 -14.60 0.47 -12.70
N ASP A 126 -13.91 -0.62 -12.33
CA ASP A 126 -12.50 -0.82 -12.68
C ASP A 126 -12.32 -1.19 -14.15
N LEU A 127 -13.38 -1.61 -14.81
CA LEU A 127 -13.36 -2.08 -16.19
C LEU A 127 -13.58 -0.95 -17.20
N GLN A 128 -13.85 0.26 -16.75
CA GLN A 128 -14.12 1.43 -17.60
C GLN A 128 -12.86 2.26 -17.86
#